data_c787bce212766d5ab020cb56ff0658dc
#
_entry.id   c787bce212766d5ab020cb56ff0658dc
#
_cell.length_a   1.000
_cell.length_b   1.000
_cell.length_c   1.000
_cell.angle_alpha   90.00
_cell.angle_beta   90.00
_cell.angle_gamma   90.00
#
_symmetry.space_group_name_H-M   'P 1'
#
loop_
_entity.id
_entity.type
_entity.pdbx_description
1 polymer ?
#
loop_
_entity_poly.entity_id
_entity_poly.type
_entity_poly.pdbx_seq_one_letter_code
_entity_poly.pdbx_strand_id
1 'polypeptide(L)'
;MAYLNREERHDTILRAAMRVAITEGMNATTVRRVASEAGVAVGQVHHHFTSVSRLRADAFLLLVKQSLAVFAINSQNLPAHERVLLVLGYPQDEAGKRETRLWNEVSVMAERDNLIKEACAISMSDWHQATVEVINAGIANNEFRSDISASDIAWRLIGLVCGLDGLTQLTELGFSETEILRHLTATMKAELLKNP
;
A
#
# COMPACT_ATOMS: atom_id res chain seq x y z
N MET A 1 -30.89 -2.99 -18.17
CA MET A 1 -29.48 -2.88 -17.74
C MET A 1 -28.78 -1.95 -18.72
N ALA A 2 -28.17 -0.87 -18.24
CA ALA A 2 -27.38 0.01 -19.10
C ALA A 2 -26.20 -0.81 -19.66
N TYR A 3 -25.96 -0.69 -20.97
CA TYR A 3 -24.86 -1.37 -21.63
C TYR A 3 -23.58 -0.58 -21.31
N LEU A 4 -22.75 -1.10 -20.39
CA LEU A 4 -21.48 -0.48 -20.05
C LEU A 4 -20.58 -0.52 -21.29
N ASN A 5 -19.88 0.58 -21.56
CA ASN A 5 -18.86 0.64 -22.59
C ASN A 5 -17.64 -0.21 -22.19
N ARG A 6 -16.64 -0.35 -23.12
CA ARG A 6 -15.48 -1.22 -22.89
C ARG A 6 -14.65 -0.79 -21.69
N GLU A 7 -14.45 0.50 -21.50
CA GLU A 7 -13.65 1.06 -20.39
C GLU A 7 -14.37 0.87 -19.06
N GLU A 8 -15.65 1.18 -18.98
CA GLU A 8 -16.48 0.97 -17.79
C GLU A 8 -16.51 -0.50 -17.37
N ARG A 9 -16.52 -1.42 -18.35
CA ARG A 9 -16.48 -2.85 -18.09
C ARG A 9 -15.12 -3.28 -17.54
N HIS A 10 -14.02 -2.79 -18.13
CA HIS A 10 -12.67 -3.01 -17.64
C HIS A 10 -12.54 -2.55 -16.19
N ASP A 11 -12.96 -1.33 -15.88
CA ASP A 11 -12.91 -0.77 -14.53
C ASP A 11 -13.77 -1.57 -13.53
N THR A 12 -14.94 -2.02 -13.95
CA THR A 12 -15.81 -2.88 -13.11
C THR A 12 -15.10 -4.16 -12.72
N ILE A 13 -14.45 -4.84 -13.67
CA ILE A 13 -13.70 -6.08 -13.42
C ILE A 13 -12.48 -5.80 -12.54
N LEU A 14 -11.74 -4.73 -12.82
CA LEU A 14 -10.54 -4.37 -12.06
C LEU A 14 -10.87 -4.05 -10.61
N ARG A 15 -11.93 -3.27 -10.35
CA ARG A 15 -12.41 -3.00 -8.99
C ARG A 15 -12.88 -4.25 -8.26
N ALA A 16 -13.51 -5.19 -8.98
CA ALA A 16 -13.87 -6.48 -8.40
C ALA A 16 -12.62 -7.29 -8.03
N ALA A 17 -11.60 -7.32 -8.90
CA ALA A 17 -10.32 -7.98 -8.61
C ALA A 17 -9.64 -7.37 -7.36
N MET A 18 -9.62 -6.05 -7.25
CA MET A 18 -9.09 -5.34 -6.08
C MET A 18 -9.86 -5.72 -4.79
N ARG A 19 -11.20 -5.78 -4.83
CA ARG A 19 -11.99 -6.20 -3.66
C ARG A 19 -11.67 -7.64 -3.26
N VAL A 20 -11.59 -8.57 -4.22
CA VAL A 20 -11.22 -9.96 -3.93
C VAL A 20 -9.82 -10.02 -3.32
N ALA A 21 -8.86 -9.28 -3.90
CA ALA A 21 -7.49 -9.25 -3.39
C ALA A 21 -7.42 -8.80 -1.92
N ILE A 22 -8.08 -7.69 -1.57
CA ILE A 22 -8.03 -7.15 -0.19
C ILE A 22 -8.81 -7.98 0.82
N THR A 23 -9.86 -8.69 0.41
CA THR A 23 -10.72 -9.46 1.32
C THR A 23 -10.33 -10.92 1.44
N GLU A 24 -9.84 -11.53 0.35
CA GLU A 24 -9.58 -12.98 0.25
C GLU A 24 -8.11 -13.32 -0.06
N GLY A 25 -7.30 -12.29 -0.35
CA GLY A 25 -5.90 -12.43 -0.70
C GLY A 25 -5.62 -12.52 -2.21
N MET A 26 -4.35 -12.33 -2.58
CA MET A 26 -3.93 -12.30 -3.98
C MET A 26 -4.07 -13.69 -4.64
N ASN A 27 -3.86 -14.76 -3.89
CA ASN A 27 -4.01 -16.12 -4.43
C ASN A 27 -5.48 -16.45 -4.78
N ALA A 28 -6.44 -15.92 -4.04
CA ALA A 28 -7.87 -16.07 -4.31
C ALA A 28 -8.33 -15.24 -5.53
N THR A 29 -7.55 -14.26 -5.97
CA THR A 29 -7.84 -13.40 -7.13
C THR A 29 -7.64 -14.19 -8.42
N THR A 30 -8.58 -15.07 -8.71
CA THR A 30 -8.65 -15.89 -9.91
C THR A 30 -9.67 -15.33 -10.90
N VAL A 31 -9.53 -15.64 -12.20
CA VAL A 31 -10.47 -15.19 -13.23
C VAL A 31 -11.92 -15.55 -12.89
N ARG A 32 -12.16 -16.78 -12.39
CA ARG A 32 -13.50 -17.24 -12.01
C ARG A 32 -14.05 -16.47 -10.81
N ARG A 33 -13.23 -16.28 -9.75
CA ARG A 33 -13.68 -15.57 -8.57
C ARG A 33 -13.98 -14.09 -8.87
N VAL A 34 -13.11 -13.45 -9.68
CA VAL A 34 -13.31 -12.06 -10.10
C VAL A 34 -14.53 -11.92 -11.02
N ALA A 35 -14.76 -12.85 -11.95
CA ALA A 35 -15.95 -12.86 -12.79
C ALA A 35 -17.24 -12.93 -11.95
N SER A 36 -17.26 -13.81 -10.95
CA SER A 36 -18.37 -13.93 -9.98
C SER A 36 -18.57 -12.63 -9.19
N GLU A 37 -17.49 -12.01 -8.68
CA GLU A 37 -17.55 -10.75 -7.93
C GLU A 37 -18.04 -9.58 -8.79
N ALA A 38 -17.61 -9.53 -10.05
CA ALA A 38 -18.00 -8.48 -10.99
C ALA A 38 -19.41 -8.70 -11.60
N GLY A 39 -20.02 -9.87 -11.42
CA GLY A 39 -21.29 -10.22 -12.05
C GLY A 39 -21.19 -10.35 -13.58
N VAL A 40 -20.04 -10.87 -14.10
CA VAL A 40 -19.78 -11.01 -15.53
C VAL A 40 -19.44 -12.45 -15.91
N ALA A 41 -19.55 -12.77 -17.20
CA ALA A 41 -19.08 -14.07 -17.70
C ALA A 41 -17.54 -14.14 -17.65
N VAL A 42 -16.98 -15.34 -17.38
CA VAL A 42 -15.54 -15.60 -17.35
C VAL A 42 -14.81 -15.14 -18.62
N GLY A 43 -15.45 -15.35 -19.79
CA GLY A 43 -14.92 -14.88 -21.07
C GLY A 43 -14.72 -13.35 -21.16
N GLN A 44 -15.52 -12.57 -20.44
CA GLN A 44 -15.34 -11.10 -20.40
C GLN A 44 -14.07 -10.72 -19.64
N VAL A 45 -13.73 -11.43 -18.55
CA VAL A 45 -12.46 -11.18 -17.85
C VAL A 45 -11.27 -11.46 -18.77
N HIS A 46 -11.28 -12.58 -19.50
CA HIS A 46 -10.24 -12.90 -20.48
C HIS A 46 -10.16 -11.92 -21.65
N HIS A 47 -11.29 -11.29 -22.02
CA HIS A 47 -11.29 -10.27 -23.05
C HIS A 47 -10.59 -8.98 -22.63
N HIS A 48 -10.65 -8.64 -21.33
CA HIS A 48 -10.06 -7.41 -20.79
C HIS A 48 -8.65 -7.60 -20.23
N PHE A 49 -8.30 -8.80 -19.76
CA PHE A 49 -7.01 -9.05 -19.12
C PHE A 49 -6.33 -10.26 -19.78
N THR A 50 -5.11 -10.04 -20.25
CA THR A 50 -4.32 -11.03 -21.01
C THR A 50 -3.91 -12.24 -20.18
N SER A 51 -3.83 -12.09 -18.86
CA SER A 51 -3.47 -13.15 -17.93
C SER A 51 -4.01 -12.85 -16.52
N VAL A 52 -4.02 -13.88 -15.66
CA VAL A 52 -4.34 -13.70 -14.24
C VAL A 52 -3.26 -12.88 -13.52
N SER A 53 -2.01 -13.00 -13.93
CA SER A 53 -0.91 -12.20 -13.40
C SER A 53 -1.11 -10.70 -13.69
N ARG A 54 -1.51 -10.37 -14.93
CA ARG A 54 -1.85 -8.98 -15.29
C ARG A 54 -3.01 -8.45 -14.47
N LEU A 55 -4.09 -9.22 -14.33
CA LEU A 55 -5.25 -8.85 -13.51
C LEU A 55 -4.86 -8.58 -12.05
N ARG A 56 -4.02 -9.43 -11.47
CA ARG A 56 -3.51 -9.28 -10.11
C ARG A 56 -2.61 -8.06 -9.96
N ALA A 57 -1.68 -7.86 -10.89
CA ALA A 57 -0.79 -6.70 -10.90
C ALA A 57 -1.57 -5.38 -10.96
N ASP A 58 -2.54 -5.28 -11.89
CA ASP A 58 -3.36 -4.09 -12.04
C ASP A 58 -4.27 -3.85 -10.82
N ALA A 59 -4.80 -4.92 -10.20
CA ALA A 59 -5.59 -4.83 -8.97
C ALA A 59 -4.76 -4.29 -7.80
N PHE A 60 -3.51 -4.72 -7.67
CA PHE A 60 -2.60 -4.23 -6.64
C PHE A 60 -2.23 -2.75 -6.86
N LEU A 61 -1.87 -2.37 -8.08
CA LEU A 61 -1.60 -0.98 -8.43
C LEU A 61 -2.80 -0.07 -8.12
N LEU A 62 -4.01 -0.52 -8.46
CA LEU A 62 -5.23 0.23 -8.16
C LEU A 62 -5.44 0.39 -6.65
N LEU A 63 -5.21 -0.66 -5.86
CA LEU A 63 -5.32 -0.61 -4.40
C LEU A 63 -4.38 0.45 -3.84
N VAL A 64 -3.08 0.36 -4.12
CA VAL A 64 -2.08 1.30 -3.59
C VAL A 64 -2.38 2.74 -4.00
N LYS A 65 -2.76 2.96 -5.25
CA LYS A 65 -3.18 4.29 -5.72
C LYS A 65 -4.37 4.83 -4.92
N GLN A 66 -5.35 3.99 -4.60
CA GLN A 66 -6.51 4.43 -3.81
C GLN A 66 -6.12 4.69 -2.36
N SER A 67 -5.29 3.87 -1.74
CA SER A 67 -4.80 4.07 -0.37
C SER A 67 -4.04 5.40 -0.25
N LEU A 68 -3.15 5.70 -1.18
CA LEU A 68 -2.44 6.99 -1.21
C LEU A 68 -3.37 8.18 -1.45
N ALA A 69 -4.40 8.03 -2.28
CA ALA A 69 -5.40 9.08 -2.49
C ALA A 69 -6.24 9.35 -1.23
N VAL A 70 -6.66 8.30 -0.52
CA VAL A 70 -7.36 8.40 0.77
C VAL A 70 -6.46 9.04 1.82
N PHE A 71 -5.20 8.63 1.91
CA PHE A 71 -4.20 9.28 2.75
C PHE A 71 -4.10 10.77 2.46
N ALA A 72 -3.94 11.16 1.21
CA ALA A 72 -3.79 12.57 0.82
C ALA A 72 -4.98 13.44 1.28
N ILE A 73 -6.21 12.90 1.21
CA ILE A 73 -7.42 13.59 1.67
C ILE A 73 -7.45 13.69 3.21
N ASN A 74 -7.23 12.57 3.89
CA ASN A 74 -7.42 12.48 5.35
C ASN A 74 -6.32 13.18 6.15
N SER A 75 -5.15 13.39 5.55
CA SER A 75 -3.98 13.94 6.24
C SER A 75 -3.81 15.46 6.12
N GLN A 76 -4.66 16.16 5.35
CA GLN A 76 -4.44 17.58 4.97
C GLN A 76 -4.24 18.53 6.14
N ASN A 77 -4.97 18.31 7.23
CA ASN A 77 -4.97 19.20 8.40
C ASN A 77 -4.19 18.63 9.60
N LEU A 78 -3.44 17.55 9.41
CA LEU A 78 -2.67 16.92 10.48
C LEU A 78 -1.27 17.52 10.57
N PRO A 79 -0.67 17.58 11.77
CA PRO A 79 0.75 17.90 11.96
C PRO A 79 1.64 16.97 11.14
N ALA A 80 2.83 17.43 10.73
CA ALA A 80 3.70 16.66 9.85
C ALA A 80 4.08 15.30 10.43
N HIS A 81 4.33 15.19 11.75
CA HIS A 81 4.68 13.93 12.38
C HIS A 81 3.54 12.89 12.34
N GLU A 82 2.28 13.33 12.47
CA GLU A 82 1.12 12.44 12.33
C GLU A 82 0.93 12.01 10.88
N ARG A 83 1.18 12.92 9.93
CA ARG A 83 1.14 12.61 8.50
C ARG A 83 2.17 11.57 8.11
N VAL A 84 3.40 11.63 8.69
CA VAL A 84 4.43 10.61 8.45
C VAL A 84 3.96 9.25 8.96
N LEU A 85 3.41 9.16 10.17
CA LEU A 85 2.85 7.89 10.68
C LEU A 85 1.74 7.37 9.77
N LEU A 86 0.83 8.24 9.36
CA LEU A 86 -0.32 7.87 8.54
C LEU A 86 0.09 7.39 7.13
N VAL A 87 1.07 8.04 6.48
CA VAL A 87 1.57 7.58 5.17
C VAL A 87 2.32 6.26 5.28
N LEU A 88 2.89 5.96 6.44
CA LEU A 88 3.51 4.67 6.75
C LEU A 88 2.48 3.59 7.14
N GLY A 89 1.17 3.94 7.16
CA GLY A 89 0.09 3.01 7.44
C GLY A 89 -0.22 2.83 8.92
N TYR A 90 0.14 3.78 9.80
CA TYR A 90 -0.06 3.66 11.25
C TYR A 90 -0.80 4.86 11.86
N PRO A 91 -1.65 4.63 12.89
CA PRO A 91 -2.04 3.31 13.44
C PRO A 91 -2.88 2.51 12.43
N GLN A 92 -2.84 1.18 12.52
CA GLN A 92 -3.57 0.30 11.63
C GLN A 92 -4.97 0.00 12.17
N ASP A 93 -5.97 0.19 11.31
CA ASP A 93 -7.29 -0.41 11.48
C ASP A 93 -7.36 -1.79 10.78
N GLU A 94 -8.52 -2.42 10.79
CA GLU A 94 -8.71 -3.72 10.14
C GLU A 94 -8.51 -3.66 8.61
N ALA A 95 -8.71 -2.51 7.98
CA ALA A 95 -8.43 -2.33 6.55
C ALA A 95 -6.91 -2.25 6.31
N GLY A 96 -6.17 -1.48 7.12
CA GLY A 96 -4.72 -1.40 7.08
C GLY A 96 -4.05 -2.75 7.30
N LYS A 97 -4.53 -3.55 8.26
CA LYS A 97 -4.01 -4.91 8.49
C LYS A 97 -4.22 -5.83 7.29
N ARG A 98 -5.36 -5.71 6.58
CA ARG A 98 -5.57 -6.46 5.34
C ARG A 98 -4.63 -6.01 4.23
N GLU A 99 -4.39 -4.71 4.11
CA GLU A 99 -3.47 -4.16 3.13
C GLU A 99 -2.03 -4.63 3.40
N THR A 100 -1.56 -4.58 4.65
CA THR A 100 -0.24 -5.11 5.05
C THR A 100 -0.09 -6.59 4.70
N ARG A 101 -1.10 -7.41 4.98
CA ARG A 101 -1.07 -8.83 4.56
C ARG A 101 -0.94 -8.99 3.06
N LEU A 102 -1.68 -8.17 2.29
CA LEU A 102 -1.62 -8.22 0.83
C LEU A 102 -0.24 -7.80 0.29
N TRP A 103 0.39 -6.78 0.87
CA TRP A 103 1.76 -6.39 0.55
C TRP A 103 2.74 -7.55 0.76
N ASN A 104 2.63 -8.28 1.87
CA ASN A 104 3.47 -9.45 2.14
C ASN A 104 3.25 -10.56 1.11
N GLU A 105 1.99 -10.88 0.76
CA GLU A 105 1.68 -11.85 -0.30
C GLU A 105 2.28 -11.45 -1.66
N VAL A 106 2.10 -10.19 -2.06
CA VAL A 106 2.60 -9.64 -3.32
C VAL A 106 4.12 -9.69 -3.37
N SER A 107 4.80 -9.36 -2.27
CA SER A 107 6.27 -9.42 -2.19
C SER A 107 6.81 -10.83 -2.43
N VAL A 108 6.18 -11.86 -1.87
CA VAL A 108 6.54 -13.26 -2.12
C VAL A 108 6.24 -13.67 -3.56
N MET A 109 5.10 -13.25 -4.11
CA MET A 109 4.75 -13.58 -5.50
C MET A 109 5.68 -12.90 -6.52
N ALA A 110 6.21 -11.71 -6.21
CA ALA A 110 7.14 -10.96 -7.05
C ALA A 110 8.45 -11.72 -7.34
N GLU A 111 8.82 -12.69 -6.51
CA GLU A 111 10.00 -13.54 -6.77
C GLU A 111 9.85 -14.41 -8.03
N ARG A 112 8.61 -14.75 -8.40
CA ARG A 112 8.30 -15.72 -9.46
C ARG A 112 7.44 -15.18 -10.60
N ASP A 113 6.95 -13.95 -10.47
CA ASP A 113 6.04 -13.32 -11.44
C ASP A 113 6.52 -11.90 -11.77
N ASN A 114 7.00 -11.69 -12.99
CA ASN A 114 7.57 -10.42 -13.42
C ASN A 114 6.54 -9.28 -13.47
N LEU A 115 5.27 -9.55 -13.77
CA LEU A 115 4.22 -8.53 -13.77
C LEU A 115 3.90 -8.07 -12.35
N ILE A 116 3.87 -9.00 -11.41
CA ILE A 116 3.71 -8.68 -9.98
C ILE A 116 4.92 -7.93 -9.45
N LYS A 117 6.14 -8.34 -9.85
CA LYS A 117 7.39 -7.65 -9.49
C LYS A 117 7.40 -6.20 -9.95
N GLU A 118 7.00 -5.95 -11.19
CA GLU A 118 6.88 -4.60 -11.75
C GLU A 118 5.86 -3.77 -10.97
N ALA A 119 4.66 -4.32 -10.73
CA ALA A 119 3.63 -3.65 -9.95
C ALA A 119 4.08 -3.33 -8.51
N CYS A 120 4.79 -4.26 -7.87
CA CYS A 120 5.37 -4.06 -6.54
C CYS A 120 6.41 -2.91 -6.55
N ALA A 121 7.28 -2.87 -7.55
CA ALA A 121 8.30 -1.82 -7.68
C ALA A 121 7.67 -0.43 -7.91
N ILE A 122 6.67 -0.34 -8.77
CA ILE A 122 5.91 0.90 -9.01
C ILE A 122 5.24 1.36 -7.71
N SER A 123 4.50 0.47 -7.06
CA SER A 123 3.79 0.78 -5.80
C SER A 123 4.73 1.21 -4.68
N MET A 124 5.90 0.59 -4.57
CA MET A 124 6.94 0.97 -3.61
C MET A 124 7.52 2.37 -3.91
N SER A 125 7.72 2.69 -5.19
CA SER A 125 8.17 4.01 -5.64
C SER A 125 7.13 5.09 -5.31
N ASP A 126 5.85 4.82 -5.55
CA ASP A 126 4.76 5.76 -5.26
C ASP A 126 4.63 6.00 -3.74
N TRP A 127 4.74 4.94 -2.94
CA TRP A 127 4.74 5.06 -1.47
C TRP A 127 5.95 5.86 -0.96
N HIS A 128 7.15 5.58 -1.49
CA HIS A 128 8.35 6.35 -1.16
C HIS A 128 8.16 7.83 -1.52
N GLN A 129 7.69 8.15 -2.71
CA GLN A 129 7.46 9.52 -3.15
C GLN A 129 6.46 10.25 -2.25
N ALA A 130 5.35 9.62 -1.89
CA ALA A 130 4.37 10.19 -0.97
C ALA A 130 4.99 10.47 0.41
N THR A 131 5.84 9.58 0.91
CA THR A 131 6.56 9.77 2.19
C THR A 131 7.54 10.94 2.12
N VAL A 132 8.30 11.06 1.01
CA VAL A 132 9.21 12.19 0.76
C VAL A 132 8.45 13.52 0.74
N GLU A 133 7.30 13.59 0.10
CA GLU A 133 6.47 14.80 0.04
C GLU A 133 6.00 15.24 1.42
N VAL A 134 5.60 14.31 2.27
CA VAL A 134 5.21 14.60 3.67
C VAL A 134 6.39 15.13 4.47
N ILE A 135 7.58 14.52 4.35
CA ILE A 135 8.78 14.98 5.06
C ILE A 135 9.18 16.37 4.58
N ASN A 136 9.21 16.61 3.27
CA ASN A 136 9.53 17.93 2.70
C ASN A 136 8.54 19.01 3.14
N ALA A 137 7.25 18.69 3.22
CA ALA A 137 6.25 19.63 3.75
C ALA A 137 6.52 19.97 5.22
N GLY A 138 6.89 18.99 6.05
CA GLY A 138 7.29 19.22 7.45
C GLY A 138 8.55 20.07 7.57
N ILE A 139 9.55 19.92 6.69
CA ILE A 139 10.74 20.77 6.61
C ILE A 139 10.35 22.21 6.25
N ALA A 140 9.54 22.38 5.21
CA ALA A 140 9.08 23.70 4.75
C ALA A 140 8.29 24.47 5.82
N ASN A 141 7.54 23.76 6.65
CA ASN A 141 6.78 24.31 7.76
C ASN A 141 7.59 24.48 9.06
N ASN A 142 8.90 24.18 9.06
CA ASN A 142 9.80 24.19 10.23
C ASN A 142 9.41 23.20 11.36
N GLU A 143 8.59 22.20 11.06
CA GLU A 143 8.26 21.12 11.98
C GLU A 143 9.39 20.08 12.08
N PHE A 144 10.18 19.93 11.00
CA PHE A 144 11.32 19.03 10.91
C PHE A 144 12.63 19.81 10.69
N ARG A 145 13.74 19.17 11.00
CA ARG A 145 15.08 19.71 10.73
C ARG A 145 15.33 19.81 9.22
N SER A 146 16.12 20.78 8.78
CA SER A 146 16.35 21.08 7.36
C SER A 146 17.66 20.50 6.79
N ASP A 147 18.50 19.90 7.65
CA ASP A 147 19.83 19.37 7.29
C ASP A 147 19.78 17.86 6.96
N ILE A 148 18.64 17.38 6.50
CA ILE A 148 18.37 15.96 6.23
C ILE A 148 17.98 15.70 4.77
N SER A 149 18.24 14.49 4.31
CA SER A 149 17.70 13.98 3.05
C SER A 149 16.36 13.32 3.28
N ALA A 150 15.26 13.96 2.85
CA ALA A 150 13.91 13.41 2.96
C ALA A 150 13.79 12.02 2.28
N SER A 151 14.47 11.85 1.13
CA SER A 151 14.49 10.59 0.40
C SER A 151 15.14 9.46 1.19
N ASP A 152 16.30 9.72 1.83
CA ASP A 152 17.01 8.70 2.60
C ASP A 152 16.24 8.31 3.86
N ILE A 153 15.60 9.30 4.51
CA ILE A 153 14.78 9.03 5.69
C ILE A 153 13.53 8.24 5.29
N ALA A 154 12.87 8.60 4.18
CA ALA A 154 11.72 7.86 3.67
C ALA A 154 12.06 6.37 3.47
N TRP A 155 13.20 6.05 2.84
CA TRP A 155 13.65 4.67 2.68
C TRP A 155 13.92 3.96 4.00
N ARG A 156 14.54 4.65 4.98
CA ARG A 156 14.79 4.06 6.30
C ARG A 156 13.49 3.75 7.04
N LEU A 157 12.52 4.67 7.01
CA LEU A 157 11.24 4.49 7.68
C LEU A 157 10.40 3.38 7.01
N ILE A 158 10.33 3.35 5.68
CA ILE A 158 9.65 2.29 4.92
C ILE A 158 10.32 0.93 5.19
N GLY A 159 11.67 0.87 5.14
CA GLY A 159 12.39 -0.36 5.46
C GLY A 159 12.16 -0.84 6.89
N LEU A 160 12.05 0.08 7.84
CA LEU A 160 11.70 -0.25 9.23
C LEU A 160 10.28 -0.82 9.32
N VAL A 161 9.28 -0.20 8.68
CA VAL A 161 7.90 -0.71 8.65
C VAL A 161 7.86 -2.11 8.05
N CYS A 162 8.42 -2.32 6.86
CA CYS A 162 8.42 -3.62 6.18
C CYS A 162 9.06 -4.71 7.05
N GLY A 163 10.16 -4.40 7.74
CA GLY A 163 10.82 -5.33 8.65
C GLY A 163 9.99 -5.66 9.89
N LEU A 164 9.43 -4.63 10.53
CA LEU A 164 8.64 -4.79 11.75
C LEU A 164 7.30 -5.49 11.49
N ASP A 165 6.61 -5.17 10.37
CA ASP A 165 5.39 -5.85 9.95
C ASP A 165 5.62 -7.35 9.73
N GLY A 166 6.77 -7.73 9.18
CA GLY A 166 7.17 -9.12 9.05
C GLY A 166 7.27 -9.84 10.40
N LEU A 167 7.73 -9.16 11.45
CA LEU A 167 7.87 -9.75 12.81
C LEU A 167 6.51 -10.01 13.47
N THR A 168 5.45 -9.26 13.13
CA THR A 168 4.11 -9.51 13.69
C THR A 168 3.51 -10.85 13.25
N GLN A 169 4.03 -11.43 12.15
CA GLN A 169 3.62 -12.76 11.69
C GLN A 169 4.17 -13.88 12.60
N LEU A 170 5.19 -13.57 13.41
CA LEU A 170 5.81 -14.49 14.37
C LEU A 170 5.21 -14.24 15.75
N THR A 171 4.00 -14.75 15.96
CA THR A 171 3.20 -14.49 17.17
C THR A 171 3.90 -14.85 18.47
N GLU A 172 4.80 -15.84 18.44
CA GLU A 172 5.60 -16.29 19.58
C GLU A 172 6.58 -15.22 20.08
N LEU A 173 6.93 -14.24 19.26
CA LEU A 173 7.78 -13.12 19.68
C LEU A 173 7.02 -12.09 20.53
N GLY A 174 5.70 -12.13 20.55
CA GLY A 174 4.86 -11.14 21.23
C GLY A 174 5.01 -9.73 20.66
N PHE A 175 5.50 -9.59 19.41
CA PHE A 175 5.70 -8.31 18.77
C PHE A 175 4.36 -7.79 18.25
N SER A 176 3.93 -6.64 18.76
CA SER A 176 2.60 -6.08 18.51
C SER A 176 2.67 -4.75 17.75
N GLU A 177 1.52 -4.29 17.27
CA GLU A 177 1.36 -2.96 16.68
C GLU A 177 1.86 -1.84 17.62
N THR A 178 1.65 -1.98 18.92
CA THR A 178 2.17 -1.03 19.94
C THR A 178 3.69 -0.95 19.91
N GLU A 179 4.37 -2.10 19.75
CA GLU A 179 5.82 -2.14 19.61
C GLU A 179 6.29 -1.48 18.30
N ILE A 180 5.60 -1.72 17.20
CA ILE A 180 5.89 -1.05 15.92
C ILE A 180 5.77 0.46 16.08
N LEU A 181 4.65 0.97 16.61
CA LEU A 181 4.45 2.39 16.84
C LEU A 181 5.52 3.01 17.73
N ARG A 182 5.95 2.29 18.78
CA ARG A 182 7.03 2.72 19.66
C ARG A 182 8.35 2.89 18.90
N HIS A 183 8.73 1.90 18.07
CA HIS A 183 9.95 1.95 17.26
C HIS A 183 9.89 3.02 16.18
N LEU A 184 8.78 3.10 15.45
CA LEU A 184 8.58 4.15 14.43
C LEU A 184 8.67 5.55 15.04
N THR A 185 7.95 5.79 16.13
CA THR A 185 7.96 7.09 16.80
C THR A 185 9.35 7.46 17.31
N ALA A 186 10.10 6.51 17.87
CA ALA A 186 11.47 6.74 18.32
C ALA A 186 12.40 7.09 17.16
N THR A 187 12.33 6.33 16.06
CA THR A 187 13.13 6.57 14.85
C THR A 187 12.78 7.90 14.22
N MET A 188 11.49 8.23 14.09
CA MET A 188 11.04 9.51 13.54
C MET A 188 11.54 10.69 14.39
N LYS A 189 11.50 10.59 15.72
CA LYS A 189 12.03 11.63 16.60
C LYS A 189 13.53 11.84 16.38
N ALA A 190 14.29 10.77 16.31
CA ALA A 190 15.74 10.84 16.11
C ALA A 190 16.12 11.41 14.74
N GLU A 191 15.38 11.05 13.68
CA GLU A 191 15.70 11.40 12.30
C GLU A 191 15.16 12.78 11.88
N LEU A 192 13.95 13.15 12.32
CA LEU A 192 13.20 14.27 11.80
C LEU A 192 13.21 15.49 12.73
N LEU A 193 13.24 15.29 14.06
CA LEU A 193 13.13 16.41 14.97
C LEU A 193 14.50 17.08 15.20
N LYS A 194 14.47 18.39 15.47
CA LYS A 194 15.65 19.14 15.92
C LYS A 194 16.04 18.59 17.29
N ASN A 195 17.32 18.30 17.48
CA ASN A 195 17.84 18.04 18.82
C ASN A 195 17.61 19.29 19.68
N PRO A 196 17.13 19.15 20.94
CA PRO A 196 16.91 20.29 21.82
C PRO A 196 18.21 21.03 22.14
#